data_a87053ec95877acefc0b58658ee6023e
#
_entry.id   a87053ec95877acefc0b58658ee6023e
#
_cell.length_a   1.000
_cell.length_b   1.000
_cell.length_c   1.000
_cell.angle_alpha   90.00
_cell.angle_beta   90.00
_cell.angle_gamma   90.00
#
_symmetry.space_group_name_H-M   'P 1'
#
loop_
_entity.id
_entity.type
_entity.pdbx_description
1 polymer ?
#
loop_
_entity_poly.entity_id
_entity_poly.type
_entity_poly.pdbx_seq_one_letter_code
_entity_poly.pdbx_strand_id
1 'polypeptide(L)'
;MRGQAHPPISRRILRPLTLLAAGTLAVLPWASPANAHGSIIDPGSRNYGCWERWGDDHLNPDMAQEDPMCWQAWQDDPNAMWNWNGLYRNNVDDDHRGAVPDGQLCSGGQTEGGRYDSLDEPGPWKTTDVGSDFSLHLYDQASHGADYFQVYVTEQGYDPETEPLTWDDLELVRETGSYDPAENITFDVSAPGRTGHHVVFTIWKASHMDQNYYICSDVNFT
;
A
#
# COMPACT_ATOMS: atom_id res chain seq x y z
N MET A 1 95.66 27.38 43.18
CA MET A 1 95.07 26.55 42.11
C MET A 1 93.54 26.93 42.04
N ARG A 2 93.16 27.51 40.92
CA ARG A 2 91.81 28.10 40.76
C ARG A 2 90.81 27.04 40.22
N GLY A 3 89.76 26.78 41.01
CA GLY A 3 88.65 25.95 40.56
C GLY A 3 87.66 26.77 39.77
N GLN A 4 87.31 26.34 38.53
CA GLN A 4 86.32 26.98 37.69
C GLN A 4 84.96 26.37 38.03
N ALA A 5 84.04 27.30 38.31
CA ALA A 5 82.58 26.97 38.50
C ALA A 5 81.87 26.93 37.15
N HIS A 6 81.15 25.87 36.85
CA HIS A 6 80.26 25.77 35.71
C HIS A 6 78.85 26.26 36.05
N PRO A 7 78.20 26.99 35.16
CA PRO A 7 76.82 27.45 35.39
C PRO A 7 75.81 26.33 35.15
N PRO A 8 74.64 26.34 35.78
CA PRO A 8 73.62 25.33 35.63
C PRO A 8 72.82 25.47 34.32
N ILE A 9 72.62 24.35 33.62
CA ILE A 9 71.81 24.23 32.41
C ILE A 9 70.36 24.28 32.80
N SER A 10 69.61 25.34 32.43
CA SER A 10 68.17 25.43 32.58
C SER A 10 67.49 24.52 31.54
N ARG A 11 66.87 23.46 31.98
CA ARG A 11 65.97 22.63 31.16
C ARG A 11 64.67 23.36 30.92
N ARG A 12 64.45 23.81 29.70
CA ARG A 12 63.16 24.30 29.22
C ARG A 12 62.27 23.08 29.05
N ILE A 13 61.21 22.98 29.86
CA ILE A 13 60.17 22.00 29.72
C ILE A 13 59.23 22.48 28.57
N LEU A 14 59.31 21.83 27.41
CA LEU A 14 58.28 21.97 26.37
C LEU A 14 57.01 21.26 26.84
N ARG A 15 55.95 22.03 27.05
CA ARG A 15 54.60 21.49 27.25
C ARG A 15 54.03 21.11 25.88
N PRO A 16 53.54 19.87 25.67
CA PRO A 16 52.85 19.51 24.46
C PRO A 16 51.45 20.21 24.47
N LEU A 17 51.16 20.98 23.42
CA LEU A 17 49.88 21.56 23.15
C LEU A 17 48.99 20.40 22.56
N THR A 18 48.12 19.82 23.38
CA THR A 18 47.10 18.89 22.91
C THR A 18 46.01 19.68 22.21
N LEU A 19 45.98 19.65 20.86
CA LEU A 19 44.83 20.08 20.08
C LEU A 19 43.72 19.06 20.26
N LEU A 20 42.66 19.41 21.00
CA LEU A 20 41.39 18.70 20.97
C LEU A 20 40.70 19.05 19.63
N ALA A 21 40.75 18.14 18.67
CA ALA A 21 39.89 18.18 17.49
C ALA A 21 38.50 17.78 17.92
N ALA A 22 37.60 18.76 18.13
CA ALA A 22 36.19 18.50 18.31
C ALA A 22 35.59 18.07 16.97
N GLY A 23 35.52 16.76 16.75
CA GLY A 23 34.77 16.19 15.61
C GLY A 23 33.26 16.37 15.81
N THR A 24 32.65 17.30 15.07
CA THR A 24 31.22 17.38 14.95
C THR A 24 30.73 16.16 14.17
N LEU A 25 30.19 15.14 14.87
CA LEU A 25 29.40 14.10 14.23
C LEU A 25 28.14 14.76 13.63
N ALA A 26 28.14 14.95 12.31
CA ALA A 26 26.92 15.27 11.57
C ALA A 26 26.02 14.02 11.64
N VAL A 27 25.02 14.06 12.50
CA VAL A 27 23.93 13.09 12.48
C VAL A 27 23.09 13.42 11.25
N LEU A 28 23.34 12.70 10.15
CA LEU A 28 22.45 12.73 9.00
C LEU A 28 21.13 12.09 9.45
N PRO A 29 19.99 12.78 9.32
CA PRO A 29 18.72 12.13 9.53
C PRO A 29 18.60 11.02 8.48
N TRP A 30 18.53 9.76 8.91
CA TRP A 30 18.05 8.69 8.05
C TRP A 30 16.57 8.99 7.82
N ALA A 31 16.26 9.55 6.65
CA ALA A 31 14.91 9.53 6.16
C ALA A 31 14.58 8.04 5.93
N SER A 32 13.80 7.45 6.83
CA SER A 32 13.14 6.20 6.53
C SER A 32 12.31 6.45 5.27
N PRO A 33 12.34 5.58 4.26
CA PRO A 33 11.39 5.69 3.16
C PRO A 33 10.00 5.73 3.80
N ALA A 34 9.26 6.82 3.56
CA ALA A 34 7.86 6.86 3.92
C ALA A 34 7.19 5.86 2.97
N ASN A 35 6.91 4.66 3.46
CA ASN A 35 6.06 3.73 2.72
C ASN A 35 4.66 4.33 2.72
N ALA A 36 4.12 4.60 1.53
CA ALA A 36 2.72 4.93 1.39
C ALA A 36 1.90 3.79 2.01
N HIS A 37 0.88 4.15 2.75
CA HIS A 37 0.01 3.18 3.42
C HIS A 37 -1.41 3.67 3.28
N GLY A 38 -2.12 3.11 2.30
CA GLY A 38 -3.50 3.47 2.04
C GLY A 38 -4.26 2.40 1.29
N SER A 39 -5.58 2.51 1.29
CA SER A 39 -6.48 1.67 0.51
C SER A 39 -7.81 2.38 0.27
N ILE A 40 -8.61 1.85 -0.65
CA ILE A 40 -10.00 2.23 -0.78
C ILE A 40 -10.77 1.64 0.41
N ILE A 41 -11.43 2.53 1.16
CA ILE A 41 -12.18 2.16 2.37
C ILE A 41 -13.70 2.21 2.15
N ASP A 42 -14.15 2.86 1.07
CA ASP A 42 -15.56 2.89 0.69
C ASP A 42 -15.70 3.01 -0.84
N PRO A 43 -16.30 2.02 -1.53
CA PRO A 43 -16.56 0.64 -1.08
C PRO A 43 -15.28 -0.05 -0.61
N GLY A 44 -15.33 -0.73 0.55
CA GLY A 44 -14.13 -1.29 1.18
C GLY A 44 -13.43 -2.33 0.31
N SER A 45 -12.11 -2.23 0.19
CA SER A 45 -11.30 -3.25 -0.49
C SER A 45 -11.36 -4.59 0.25
N ARG A 46 -11.05 -5.71 -0.45
CA ARG A 46 -11.11 -7.07 0.11
C ARG A 46 -10.39 -7.18 1.44
N ASN A 47 -9.11 -6.80 1.48
CA ASN A 47 -8.28 -6.87 2.69
C ASN A 47 -8.69 -5.85 3.77
N TYR A 48 -9.01 -4.60 3.39
CA TYR A 48 -9.51 -3.61 4.34
C TYR A 48 -10.84 -4.05 4.94
N GLY A 49 -11.80 -4.48 4.13
CA GLY A 49 -13.11 -4.95 4.61
C GLY A 49 -13.01 -6.18 5.52
N CYS A 50 -12.10 -7.12 5.23
CA CYS A 50 -11.85 -8.25 6.13
C CYS A 50 -11.22 -7.80 7.45
N TRP A 51 -10.30 -6.83 7.43
CA TRP A 51 -9.73 -6.26 8.63
C TRP A 51 -10.78 -5.48 9.45
N GLU A 52 -11.58 -4.67 8.80
CA GLU A 52 -12.61 -3.85 9.46
C GLU A 52 -13.67 -4.70 10.17
N ARG A 53 -14.14 -5.76 9.50
CA ARG A 53 -15.18 -6.63 10.06
C ARG A 53 -14.67 -7.60 11.12
N TRP A 54 -13.45 -8.11 10.98
CA TRP A 54 -12.95 -9.25 11.75
C TRP A 54 -11.64 -8.98 12.51
N GLY A 55 -10.97 -7.84 12.34
CA GLY A 55 -9.67 -7.58 12.97
C GLY A 55 -9.67 -7.78 14.48
N ASP A 56 -10.70 -7.30 15.18
CA ASP A 56 -10.83 -7.45 16.62
C ASP A 56 -11.19 -8.89 17.06
N ASP A 57 -11.70 -9.73 16.14
CA ASP A 57 -12.17 -11.09 16.42
C ASP A 57 -11.80 -12.08 15.29
N HIS A 58 -10.61 -11.94 14.72
CA HIS A 58 -10.15 -12.69 13.56
C HIS A 58 -9.98 -14.20 13.79
N LEU A 59 -10.06 -14.67 15.04
CA LEU A 59 -10.03 -16.09 15.40
C LEU A 59 -11.44 -16.69 15.56
N ASN A 60 -12.49 -15.92 15.36
CA ASN A 60 -13.87 -16.38 15.49
C ASN A 60 -14.20 -17.45 14.44
N PRO A 61 -14.56 -18.69 14.84
CA PRO A 61 -14.86 -19.76 13.89
C PRO A 61 -16.14 -19.51 13.07
N ASP A 62 -17.03 -18.63 13.52
CA ASP A 62 -18.26 -18.30 12.82
C ASP A 62 -17.96 -17.56 11.50
N MET A 63 -16.80 -16.89 11.40
CA MET A 63 -16.32 -16.26 10.17
C MET A 63 -16.33 -17.24 8.97
N ALA A 64 -16.00 -18.51 9.20
CA ALA A 64 -16.00 -19.52 8.14
C ALA A 64 -17.36 -19.69 7.44
N GLN A 65 -18.47 -19.35 8.13
CA GLN A 65 -19.82 -19.44 7.59
C GLN A 65 -20.38 -18.07 7.22
N GLU A 66 -20.06 -17.04 7.99
CA GLU A 66 -20.59 -15.69 7.81
C GLU A 66 -19.86 -14.91 6.74
N ASP A 67 -18.53 -15.13 6.57
CA ASP A 67 -17.67 -14.43 5.64
C ASP A 67 -16.53 -15.35 5.15
N PRO A 68 -16.87 -16.38 4.34
CA PRO A 68 -15.94 -17.44 3.98
C PRO A 68 -14.71 -16.94 3.23
N MET A 69 -14.83 -15.84 2.48
CA MET A 69 -13.69 -15.28 1.76
C MET A 69 -12.71 -14.57 2.69
N CYS A 70 -13.18 -13.85 3.70
CA CYS A 70 -12.30 -13.33 4.75
C CYS A 70 -11.69 -14.47 5.57
N TRP A 71 -12.49 -15.53 5.88
CA TRP A 71 -11.97 -16.69 6.60
C TRP A 71 -10.78 -17.33 5.88
N GLN A 72 -10.91 -17.65 4.57
CA GLN A 72 -9.81 -18.24 3.82
C GLN A 72 -8.59 -17.31 3.78
N ALA A 73 -8.79 -15.99 3.59
CA ALA A 73 -7.71 -15.02 3.57
C ALA A 73 -6.99 -14.91 4.93
N TRP A 74 -7.73 -14.91 6.05
CA TRP A 74 -7.14 -14.95 7.39
C TRP A 74 -6.40 -16.25 7.70
N GLN A 75 -6.81 -17.39 7.10
CA GLN A 75 -6.10 -18.67 7.27
C GLN A 75 -4.84 -18.75 6.41
N ASP A 76 -4.83 -18.11 5.25
CA ASP A 76 -3.68 -18.10 4.33
C ASP A 76 -2.55 -17.22 4.88
N ASP A 77 -2.76 -15.91 4.94
CA ASP A 77 -1.81 -14.98 5.57
C ASP A 77 -2.55 -13.85 6.30
N PRO A 78 -2.61 -13.88 7.64
CA PRO A 78 -3.21 -12.80 8.43
C PRO A 78 -2.59 -11.41 8.18
N ASN A 79 -1.33 -11.36 7.70
CA ASN A 79 -0.68 -10.09 7.44
C ASN A 79 -1.26 -9.36 6.22
N ALA A 80 -2.01 -10.04 5.34
CA ALA A 80 -2.76 -9.37 4.27
C ALA A 80 -3.77 -8.36 4.83
N MET A 81 -4.43 -8.71 5.93
CA MET A 81 -5.39 -7.83 6.60
C MET A 81 -4.71 -6.86 7.57
N TRP A 82 -3.71 -7.32 8.36
CA TRP A 82 -2.97 -6.42 9.25
C TRP A 82 -2.19 -5.34 8.49
N ASN A 83 -1.80 -5.61 7.26
CA ASN A 83 -1.18 -4.65 6.35
C ASN A 83 -2.11 -4.28 5.19
N TRP A 84 -3.41 -4.10 5.47
CA TRP A 84 -4.43 -3.77 4.47
C TRP A 84 -4.06 -2.54 3.62
N ASN A 85 -3.23 -1.67 4.13
CA ASN A 85 -2.75 -0.44 3.52
C ASN A 85 -1.44 -0.59 2.73
N GLY A 86 -0.87 -1.81 2.62
CA GLY A 86 0.46 -2.07 2.07
C GLY A 86 0.48 -2.85 0.75
N LEU A 87 -0.65 -2.96 0.03
CA LEU A 87 -0.73 -3.70 -1.22
C LEU A 87 -0.27 -2.84 -2.40
N TYR A 88 1.03 -2.77 -2.64
CA TYR A 88 1.63 -1.94 -3.68
C TYR A 88 2.80 -2.61 -4.40
N ARG A 89 3.16 -2.06 -5.57
CA ARG A 89 4.42 -2.34 -6.27
C ARG A 89 5.17 -1.05 -6.55
N ASN A 90 6.49 -1.13 -6.47
CA ASN A 90 7.39 -0.03 -6.83
C ASN A 90 7.98 -0.26 -8.23
N ASN A 91 8.34 0.82 -8.91
CA ASN A 91 9.07 0.82 -10.18
C ASN A 91 8.33 0.04 -11.28
N VAL A 92 7.06 0.36 -11.45
CA VAL A 92 6.19 -0.24 -12.48
C VAL A 92 6.31 0.50 -13.81
N ASP A 93 6.72 1.78 -13.79
CA ASP A 93 6.87 2.64 -14.98
C ASP A 93 5.59 2.69 -15.84
N ASP A 94 4.41 2.68 -15.17
CA ASP A 94 3.07 2.63 -15.78
C ASP A 94 2.76 1.38 -16.63
N ASP A 95 3.63 0.38 -16.63
CA ASP A 95 3.37 -0.93 -17.26
C ASP A 95 2.61 -1.86 -16.30
N HIS A 96 1.38 -1.48 -15.98
CA HIS A 96 0.54 -2.23 -15.02
C HIS A 96 0.25 -3.66 -15.48
N ARG A 97 -0.02 -3.86 -16.78
CA ARG A 97 -0.32 -5.20 -17.32
C ARG A 97 0.92 -6.10 -17.32
N GLY A 98 2.11 -5.55 -17.54
CA GLY A 98 3.38 -6.28 -17.43
C GLY A 98 3.75 -6.60 -15.99
N ALA A 99 3.42 -5.72 -15.05
CA ALA A 99 3.74 -5.89 -13.64
C ALA A 99 2.75 -6.82 -12.90
N VAL A 100 1.48 -6.84 -13.32
CA VAL A 100 0.39 -7.56 -12.65
C VAL A 100 -0.29 -8.47 -13.69
N PRO A 101 0.05 -9.77 -13.74
CA PRO A 101 -0.53 -10.71 -14.69
C PRO A 101 -1.99 -11.06 -14.37
N ASP A 102 -2.68 -11.61 -15.39
CA ASP A 102 -4.03 -12.16 -15.25
C ASP A 102 -4.13 -13.16 -14.11
N GLY A 103 -5.24 -13.13 -13.38
CA GLY A 103 -5.48 -13.97 -12.20
C GLY A 103 -4.73 -13.53 -10.94
N GLN A 104 -3.99 -12.39 -10.99
CA GLN A 104 -3.21 -11.88 -9.86
C GLN A 104 -3.46 -10.38 -9.61
N LEU A 105 -4.62 -9.87 -10.06
CA LEU A 105 -4.89 -8.44 -10.03
C LEU A 105 -5.09 -7.92 -8.60
N CYS A 106 -5.83 -8.67 -7.78
CA CYS A 106 -6.18 -8.26 -6.42
C CYS A 106 -5.03 -8.47 -5.41
N SER A 107 -4.01 -9.26 -5.78
CA SER A 107 -2.77 -9.39 -5.00
C SER A 107 -1.67 -8.43 -5.48
N GLY A 108 -1.94 -7.63 -6.52
CA GLY A 108 -0.93 -6.77 -7.14
C GLY A 108 0.21 -7.55 -7.78
N GLY A 109 -0.10 -8.72 -8.42
CA GLY A 109 0.90 -9.60 -9.03
C GLY A 109 1.72 -10.36 -8.00
N GLN A 110 1.10 -10.84 -6.93
CA GLN A 110 1.74 -11.55 -5.82
C GLN A 110 2.83 -10.71 -5.13
N THR A 111 2.53 -9.44 -4.91
CA THR A 111 3.48 -8.52 -4.25
C THR A 111 3.75 -8.94 -2.80
N GLU A 112 4.83 -8.40 -2.20
CA GLU A 112 5.22 -8.68 -0.82
C GLU A 112 5.43 -10.19 -0.52
N GLY A 113 5.91 -10.94 -1.55
CA GLY A 113 6.21 -12.36 -1.40
C GLY A 113 4.98 -13.26 -1.32
N GLY A 114 3.86 -12.84 -1.91
CA GLY A 114 2.61 -13.61 -1.94
C GLY A 114 1.68 -13.34 -0.75
N ARG A 115 1.97 -12.34 0.08
CA ARG A 115 1.15 -11.99 1.25
C ARG A 115 -0.33 -11.83 0.93
N TYR A 116 -0.65 -11.35 -0.26
CA TYR A 116 -2.00 -10.99 -0.68
C TYR A 116 -2.63 -11.99 -1.66
N ASP A 117 -2.00 -13.16 -1.88
CA ASP A 117 -2.44 -14.11 -2.92
C ASP A 117 -3.89 -14.59 -2.72
N SER A 118 -4.29 -14.76 -1.47
CA SER A 118 -5.67 -15.11 -1.10
C SER A 118 -6.73 -14.11 -1.57
N LEU A 119 -6.35 -12.87 -1.90
CA LEU A 119 -7.29 -11.86 -2.41
C LEU A 119 -7.63 -12.08 -3.89
N ASP A 120 -6.87 -12.90 -4.62
CA ASP A 120 -7.17 -13.25 -6.01
C ASP A 120 -8.21 -14.37 -6.14
N GLU A 121 -8.48 -15.10 -5.06
CA GLU A 121 -9.41 -16.22 -5.09
C GLU A 121 -10.83 -15.76 -5.45
N PRO A 122 -11.46 -16.34 -6.50
CA PRO A 122 -12.86 -16.11 -6.80
C PRO A 122 -13.75 -16.67 -5.70
N GLY A 123 -14.88 -16.02 -5.44
CA GLY A 123 -15.78 -16.48 -4.39
C GLY A 123 -16.77 -15.42 -3.95
N PRO A 124 -17.66 -15.76 -3.00
CA PRO A 124 -18.70 -14.86 -2.50
C PRO A 124 -18.13 -13.82 -1.55
N TRP A 125 -17.25 -12.95 -2.06
CA TRP A 125 -16.77 -11.78 -1.30
C TRP A 125 -17.95 -10.90 -0.87
N LYS A 126 -17.87 -10.33 0.32
CA LYS A 126 -18.89 -9.37 0.79
C LYS A 126 -18.88 -8.13 -0.09
N THR A 127 -20.04 -7.76 -0.57
CA THR A 127 -20.26 -6.62 -1.45
C THR A 127 -20.77 -5.39 -0.70
N THR A 128 -20.50 -4.20 -1.24
CA THR A 128 -21.18 -2.96 -0.89
C THR A 128 -22.20 -2.64 -1.99
N ASP A 129 -23.45 -2.35 -1.61
CA ASP A 129 -24.47 -1.93 -2.58
C ASP A 129 -24.16 -0.54 -3.13
N VAL A 130 -24.15 -0.42 -4.45
CA VAL A 130 -23.89 0.85 -5.16
C VAL A 130 -24.90 1.06 -6.30
N GLY A 131 -25.13 2.33 -6.66
CA GLY A 131 -25.81 2.67 -7.91
C GLY A 131 -24.82 2.75 -9.08
N SER A 132 -25.33 3.04 -10.28
CA SER A 132 -24.49 3.28 -11.47
C SER A 132 -23.49 4.43 -11.28
N ASP A 133 -23.83 5.40 -10.45
CA ASP A 133 -22.99 6.51 -10.04
C ASP A 133 -22.69 6.35 -8.54
N PHE A 134 -21.42 6.26 -8.20
CA PHE A 134 -20.94 6.08 -6.83
C PHE A 134 -19.61 6.80 -6.60
N SER A 135 -19.15 6.88 -5.36
CA SER A 135 -17.86 7.49 -5.03
C SER A 135 -16.89 6.45 -4.52
N LEU A 136 -15.60 6.64 -4.77
CA LEU A 136 -14.51 5.91 -4.13
C LEU A 136 -13.86 6.81 -3.09
N HIS A 137 -13.59 6.26 -1.91
CA HIS A 137 -12.89 6.93 -0.85
C HIS A 137 -11.57 6.23 -0.56
N LEU A 138 -10.46 6.88 -0.90
CA LEU A 138 -9.11 6.50 -0.47
C LEU A 138 -8.84 7.06 0.91
N TYR A 139 -8.33 6.21 1.82
CA TYR A 139 -7.69 6.62 3.06
C TYR A 139 -6.18 6.35 2.96
N ASP A 140 -5.40 7.43 2.92
CA ASP A 140 -3.93 7.43 2.81
C ASP A 140 -3.32 7.95 4.10
N GLN A 141 -2.89 7.07 4.97
CA GLN A 141 -2.35 7.38 6.30
C GLN A 141 -1.12 8.27 6.27
N ALA A 142 -0.43 8.36 5.15
CA ALA A 142 0.80 9.13 4.99
C ALA A 142 0.62 10.37 4.09
N SER A 143 -0.60 10.59 3.58
CA SER A 143 -0.96 11.77 2.78
C SER A 143 -0.05 12.01 1.57
N HIS A 144 0.16 11.00 0.73
CA HIS A 144 1.06 11.08 -0.43
C HIS A 144 0.45 11.79 -1.63
N GLY A 145 -0.90 11.88 -1.70
CA GLY A 145 -1.62 12.32 -2.89
C GLY A 145 -1.59 11.28 -4.00
N ALA A 146 -1.98 11.68 -5.20
CA ALA A 146 -1.99 10.81 -6.37
C ALA A 146 -1.53 11.54 -7.62
N ASP A 147 -0.77 10.86 -8.48
CA ASP A 147 -0.58 11.30 -9.87
C ASP A 147 -1.86 11.04 -10.67
N TYR A 148 -2.48 9.87 -10.44
CA TYR A 148 -3.79 9.51 -10.98
C TYR A 148 -4.41 8.35 -10.20
N PHE A 149 -5.70 8.15 -10.43
CA PHE A 149 -6.40 6.89 -10.22
C PHE A 149 -6.89 6.37 -11.56
N GLN A 150 -6.73 5.08 -11.81
CA GLN A 150 -7.42 4.36 -12.86
C GLN A 150 -8.40 3.40 -12.19
N VAL A 151 -9.68 3.54 -12.52
CA VAL A 151 -10.75 2.70 -11.98
C VAL A 151 -11.34 1.86 -13.11
N TYR A 152 -11.26 0.57 -12.91
CA TYR A 152 -11.86 -0.43 -13.78
C TYR A 152 -13.03 -1.09 -13.07
N VAL A 153 -14.03 -1.49 -13.82
CA VAL A 153 -15.15 -2.30 -13.33
C VAL A 153 -15.29 -3.50 -14.25
N THR A 154 -15.54 -4.67 -13.69
CA THR A 154 -15.77 -5.88 -14.48
C THR A 154 -16.91 -5.70 -15.46
N GLU A 155 -16.81 -6.29 -16.65
CA GLU A 155 -17.84 -6.28 -17.67
C GLU A 155 -19.09 -7.04 -17.20
N GLN A 156 -20.26 -6.65 -17.72
CA GLN A 156 -21.50 -7.36 -17.42
C GLN A 156 -21.44 -8.78 -17.97
N GLY A 157 -21.59 -9.77 -17.09
CA GLY A 157 -21.54 -11.20 -17.41
C GLY A 157 -20.31 -11.91 -16.85
N TYR A 158 -19.30 -11.20 -16.36
CA TYR A 158 -18.25 -11.77 -15.53
C TYR A 158 -18.82 -12.27 -14.20
N ASP A 159 -18.38 -13.45 -13.76
CA ASP A 159 -18.80 -14.06 -12.50
C ASP A 159 -17.67 -14.06 -11.47
N PRO A 160 -17.64 -13.09 -10.54
CA PRO A 160 -16.57 -12.98 -9.55
C PRO A 160 -16.55 -14.12 -8.51
N GLU A 161 -17.58 -14.95 -8.46
CA GLU A 161 -17.62 -16.09 -7.55
C GLU A 161 -16.91 -17.33 -8.10
N THR A 162 -16.74 -17.43 -9.42
CA THR A 162 -16.21 -18.64 -10.07
C THR A 162 -15.05 -18.40 -11.01
N GLU A 163 -14.80 -17.17 -11.44
CA GLU A 163 -13.81 -16.83 -12.46
C GLU A 163 -12.66 -16.00 -11.87
N PRO A 164 -11.38 -16.37 -12.10
CA PRO A 164 -10.25 -15.51 -11.76
C PRO A 164 -10.31 -14.21 -12.56
N LEU A 165 -10.03 -13.08 -11.91
CA LEU A 165 -10.07 -11.78 -12.54
C LEU A 165 -8.90 -11.60 -13.52
N THR A 166 -9.21 -11.25 -14.77
CA THR A 166 -8.22 -10.92 -15.81
C THR A 166 -8.38 -9.48 -16.29
N TRP A 167 -7.36 -8.96 -16.99
CA TRP A 167 -7.44 -7.63 -17.59
C TRP A 167 -8.51 -7.51 -18.68
N ASP A 168 -8.83 -8.62 -19.33
CA ASP A 168 -9.82 -8.65 -20.41
C ASP A 168 -11.25 -8.65 -19.88
N ASP A 169 -11.46 -8.89 -18.58
CA ASP A 169 -12.76 -8.79 -17.90
C ASP A 169 -13.09 -7.35 -17.46
N LEU A 170 -12.16 -6.41 -17.64
CA LEU A 170 -12.21 -5.08 -17.06
C LEU A 170 -12.44 -3.98 -18.10
N GLU A 171 -13.40 -3.09 -17.83
CA GLU A 171 -13.56 -1.83 -18.54
C GLU A 171 -13.02 -0.67 -17.71
N LEU A 172 -12.14 0.17 -18.28
CA LEU A 172 -11.72 1.43 -17.67
C LEU A 172 -12.89 2.42 -17.67
N VAL A 173 -13.46 2.67 -16.51
CA VAL A 173 -14.64 3.58 -16.37
C VAL A 173 -14.23 4.98 -15.90
N ARG A 174 -13.06 5.11 -15.29
CA ARG A 174 -12.57 6.41 -14.81
C ARG A 174 -11.04 6.45 -14.82
N GLU A 175 -10.49 7.55 -15.36
CA GLU A 175 -9.13 8.00 -15.08
C GLU A 175 -9.20 9.43 -14.54
N THR A 176 -8.48 9.69 -13.45
CA THR A 176 -8.47 11.02 -12.82
C THR A 176 -7.20 11.77 -13.20
N GLY A 177 -7.17 13.07 -12.93
CA GLY A 177 -5.92 13.82 -12.81
C GLY A 177 -5.28 13.62 -11.44
N SER A 178 -4.26 14.45 -11.16
CA SER A 178 -3.53 14.43 -9.90
C SER A 178 -4.36 15.01 -8.74
N TYR A 179 -4.04 14.52 -7.55
CA TYR A 179 -4.55 15.04 -6.27
C TYR A 179 -3.38 15.47 -5.39
N ASP A 180 -3.52 16.62 -4.76
CA ASP A 180 -2.58 17.08 -3.76
C ASP A 180 -2.52 16.11 -2.56
N PRO A 181 -1.38 16.08 -1.82
CA PRO A 181 -1.26 15.30 -0.60
C PRO A 181 -2.40 15.51 0.39
N ALA A 182 -3.12 14.44 0.69
CA ALA A 182 -4.25 14.45 1.62
C ALA A 182 -4.43 13.04 2.21
N GLU A 183 -4.85 12.98 3.46
CA GLU A 183 -5.17 11.73 4.13
C GLU A 183 -6.44 11.07 3.56
N ASN A 184 -7.38 11.88 3.08
CA ASN A 184 -8.65 11.43 2.53
C ASN A 184 -8.86 12.03 1.15
N ILE A 185 -9.04 11.17 0.14
CA ILE A 185 -9.35 11.57 -1.22
C ILE A 185 -10.64 10.85 -1.64
N THR A 186 -11.62 11.62 -2.07
CA THR A 186 -12.90 11.07 -2.56
C THR A 186 -13.15 11.58 -3.96
N PHE A 187 -13.61 10.71 -4.85
CA PHE A 187 -13.97 11.06 -6.22
C PHE A 187 -15.08 10.16 -6.76
N ASP A 188 -15.83 10.70 -7.73
CA ASP A 188 -16.99 10.02 -8.31
C ASP A 188 -16.60 9.11 -9.47
N VAL A 189 -17.32 8.00 -9.59
CA VAL A 189 -17.21 7.00 -10.66
C VAL A 189 -18.58 6.74 -11.23
N SER A 190 -18.66 6.54 -12.54
CA SER A 190 -19.89 6.14 -13.24
C SER A 190 -19.66 4.87 -14.04
N ALA A 191 -20.46 3.84 -13.78
CA ALA A 191 -20.38 2.54 -14.43
C ALA A 191 -21.81 2.06 -14.82
N PRO A 192 -22.45 2.73 -15.79
CA PRO A 192 -23.82 2.40 -16.19
C PRO A 192 -23.90 1.02 -16.85
N GLY A 193 -25.05 0.38 -16.73
CA GLY A 193 -25.36 -0.90 -17.41
C GLY A 193 -24.87 -2.14 -16.67
N ARG A 194 -24.35 -2.00 -15.44
CA ARG A 194 -24.01 -3.09 -14.53
C ARG A 194 -25.16 -3.39 -13.59
N THR A 195 -25.32 -4.66 -13.25
CA THR A 195 -26.25 -5.16 -12.23
C THR A 195 -25.65 -6.37 -11.53
N GLY A 196 -25.86 -6.50 -10.22
CA GLY A 196 -25.37 -7.63 -9.44
C GLY A 196 -23.92 -7.46 -8.99
N HIS A 197 -23.26 -8.57 -8.67
CA HIS A 197 -21.90 -8.59 -8.12
C HIS A 197 -20.85 -8.27 -9.18
N HIS A 198 -20.01 -7.29 -8.90
CA HIS A 198 -18.89 -6.86 -9.74
C HIS A 198 -17.66 -6.55 -8.87
N VAL A 199 -16.47 -6.61 -9.49
CA VAL A 199 -15.23 -6.12 -8.90
C VAL A 199 -14.91 -4.73 -9.44
N VAL A 200 -14.69 -3.78 -8.55
CA VAL A 200 -14.08 -2.48 -8.84
C VAL A 200 -12.59 -2.62 -8.57
N PHE A 201 -11.79 -2.58 -9.64
CA PHE A 201 -10.34 -2.65 -9.57
C PHE A 201 -9.77 -1.26 -9.70
N THR A 202 -9.10 -0.78 -8.65
CA THR A 202 -8.54 0.57 -8.60
C THR A 202 -7.01 0.51 -8.59
N ILE A 203 -6.39 1.22 -9.54
CA ILE A 203 -4.96 1.53 -9.49
C ILE A 203 -4.82 2.93 -8.93
N TRP A 204 -4.07 3.07 -7.84
CA TRP A 204 -3.67 4.35 -7.29
C TRP A 204 -2.16 4.52 -7.47
N LYS A 205 -1.74 5.50 -8.28
CA LYS A 205 -0.35 5.91 -8.40
C LYS A 205 -0.08 7.04 -7.42
N ALA A 206 0.70 6.75 -6.38
CA ALA A 206 1.07 7.74 -5.37
C ALA A 206 2.06 8.77 -5.95
N SER A 207 1.88 10.07 -5.63
CA SER A 207 2.64 11.16 -6.30
C SER A 207 4.07 11.34 -5.81
N HIS A 208 4.49 10.69 -4.73
CA HIS A 208 5.81 10.89 -4.13
C HIS A 208 6.92 10.04 -4.77
N MET A 209 6.56 8.95 -5.45
CA MET A 209 7.49 8.03 -6.13
C MET A 209 6.71 7.09 -7.06
N ASP A 210 7.41 6.32 -7.92
CA ASP A 210 6.74 5.28 -8.71
C ASP A 210 6.31 4.11 -7.82
N GLN A 211 5.20 4.31 -7.13
CA GLN A 211 4.54 3.35 -6.26
C GLN A 211 3.07 3.26 -6.61
N ASN A 212 2.64 2.06 -6.96
CA ASN A 212 1.31 1.80 -7.51
C ASN A 212 0.58 0.78 -6.64
N TYR A 213 -0.61 1.13 -6.17
CA TYR A 213 -1.50 0.27 -5.39
C TYR A 213 -2.52 -0.40 -6.30
N TYR A 214 -2.83 -1.66 -6.02
CA TYR A 214 -3.76 -2.49 -6.79
C TYR A 214 -4.85 -2.99 -5.87
N ILE A 215 -6.04 -2.44 -6.00
CA ILE A 215 -7.07 -2.53 -4.97
C ILE A 215 -8.35 -3.09 -5.58
N CYS A 216 -8.82 -4.23 -5.08
CA CYS A 216 -10.11 -4.82 -5.45
C CYS A 216 -11.15 -4.54 -4.36
N SER A 217 -12.28 -3.98 -4.76
CA SER A 217 -13.49 -3.81 -3.94
C SER A 217 -14.65 -4.52 -4.60
N ASP A 218 -15.37 -5.34 -3.86
CA ASP A 218 -16.54 -6.04 -4.37
C ASP A 218 -17.80 -5.20 -4.14
N VAL A 219 -18.57 -4.99 -5.19
CA VAL A 219 -19.78 -4.17 -5.17
C VAL A 219 -20.98 -4.93 -5.75
N ASN A 220 -22.18 -4.57 -5.31
CA ASN A 220 -23.43 -5.05 -5.88
C ASN A 220 -24.18 -3.87 -6.50
N PHE A 221 -24.25 -3.83 -7.82
CA PHE A 221 -25.00 -2.79 -8.53
C PHE A 221 -26.50 -3.06 -8.44
N THR A 222 -27.26 -2.07 -7.87
CA THR A 222 -28.69 -2.13 -7.59
C THR A 222 -29.53 -1.16 -8.43
#